data_261796572b1bbe2ce1bd445c8f5619d9
#
_entry.id   261796572b1bbe2ce1bd445c8f5619d9
#
_cell.length_a   1.000
_cell.length_b   1.000
_cell.length_c   1.000
_cell.angle_alpha   90.00
_cell.angle_beta   90.00
_cell.angle_gamma   90.00
#
_symmetry.space_group_name_H-M   'P 1'
#
loop_
_entity.id
_entity.type
_entity.pdbx_description
1 polymer ?
#
loop_
_entity_poly.entity_id
_entity_poly.type
_entity_poly.pdbx_seq_one_letter_code
_entity_poly.pdbx_strand_id
1 'polypeptide(L)'
;MTKPVIGFIGLGLMGGNMVENLQKRGYQVNVMDLSQTAVDAVLARGNATQFTSAKELAAASDIVELCLTTSAVVEKIVYGEDGLLAGMKEGSVLIDFGTSIPASTKKIGADLAEKGVGMIDAPLGRTPAHAKDGLLNIMAAGDKDTFEKVKPLLDEQGENVFHLGALGAGHTTKLINNFMGMTTVATMSQAFAVAKKAGVDGQQLFDIMSAGPSNSPFMQFCKFYAVDGEEKLGFSIANANKDLGYFVQMVEDLGSESLIAEATSKSLQAAVDAGLAQHDVPVIFDYFAKLEK
;
A
#
# COMPACT_ATOMS: atom_id res chain seq x y z
N MET A 1 11.72 -29.51 4.10
CA MET A 1 10.37 -29.18 4.61
C MET A 1 9.50 -28.83 3.41
N THR A 2 8.25 -29.23 3.38
CA THR A 2 7.30 -28.79 2.35
C THR A 2 7.01 -27.31 2.54
N LYS A 3 6.94 -26.54 1.44
CA LYS A 3 6.53 -25.13 1.50
C LYS A 3 5.07 -25.03 1.96
N PRO A 4 4.69 -23.97 2.73
CA PRO A 4 3.30 -23.75 3.10
C PRO A 4 2.44 -23.45 1.86
N VAL A 5 1.16 -23.76 1.93
CA VAL A 5 0.16 -23.35 0.95
C VAL A 5 -0.26 -21.92 1.25
N ILE A 6 -0.15 -21.03 0.27
CA ILE A 6 -0.44 -19.62 0.42
C ILE A 6 -1.84 -19.31 -0.14
N GLY A 7 -2.71 -18.71 0.67
CA GLY A 7 -3.91 -18.04 0.18
C GLY A 7 -3.57 -16.58 -0.16
N PHE A 8 -3.97 -16.08 -1.32
CA PHE A 8 -3.70 -14.70 -1.73
C PHE A 8 -4.97 -14.02 -2.24
N ILE A 9 -5.36 -12.92 -1.61
CA ILE A 9 -6.55 -12.15 -1.98
C ILE A 9 -6.15 -10.74 -2.42
N GLY A 10 -6.54 -10.38 -3.65
CA GLY A 10 -6.22 -9.10 -4.26
C GLY A 10 -5.06 -9.24 -5.25
N LEU A 11 -5.39 -9.39 -6.55
CA LEU A 11 -4.46 -9.65 -7.65
C LEU A 11 -4.22 -8.41 -8.53
N GLY A 12 -4.37 -7.21 -7.96
CA GLY A 12 -4.06 -5.96 -8.65
C GLY A 12 -2.57 -5.84 -9.00
N LEU A 13 -2.12 -4.63 -9.35
CA LEU A 13 -0.74 -4.36 -9.80
C LEU A 13 0.33 -4.88 -8.83
N MET A 14 0.13 -4.73 -7.52
CA MET A 14 1.07 -5.24 -6.51
C MET A 14 0.87 -6.75 -6.30
N GLY A 15 -0.34 -7.16 -5.89
CA GLY A 15 -0.62 -8.54 -5.50
C GLY A 15 -0.39 -9.55 -6.63
N GLY A 16 -0.78 -9.23 -7.87
CA GLY A 16 -0.53 -10.11 -9.02
C GLY A 16 0.96 -10.36 -9.30
N ASN A 17 1.82 -9.36 -9.07
CA ASN A 17 3.27 -9.49 -9.18
C ASN A 17 3.89 -10.24 -7.99
N MET A 18 3.35 -10.06 -6.77
CA MET A 18 3.77 -10.84 -5.59
C MET A 18 3.44 -12.32 -5.79
N VAL A 19 2.25 -12.65 -6.29
CA VAL A 19 1.86 -14.03 -6.62
C VAL A 19 2.77 -14.60 -7.72
N GLU A 20 3.14 -13.81 -8.73
CA GLU A 20 4.11 -14.28 -9.75
C GLU A 20 5.47 -14.62 -9.13
N ASN A 21 5.95 -13.83 -8.16
CA ASN A 21 7.17 -14.14 -7.42
C ASN A 21 7.04 -15.46 -6.65
N LEU A 22 5.93 -15.66 -5.92
CA LEU A 22 5.66 -16.89 -5.19
C LEU A 22 5.60 -18.12 -6.10
N GLN A 23 4.93 -18.03 -7.25
CA GLN A 23 4.85 -19.10 -8.25
C GLN A 23 6.24 -19.47 -8.81
N LYS A 24 7.09 -18.47 -9.16
CA LYS A 24 8.47 -18.69 -9.60
C LYS A 24 9.31 -19.41 -8.55
N ARG A 25 9.03 -19.21 -7.28
CA ARG A 25 9.68 -19.85 -6.15
C ARG A 25 9.09 -21.23 -5.81
N GLY A 26 8.06 -21.66 -6.54
CA GLY A 26 7.46 -23.00 -6.41
C GLY A 26 6.45 -23.12 -5.27
N TYR A 27 5.83 -22.02 -4.83
CA TYR A 27 4.69 -22.09 -3.91
C TYR A 27 3.42 -22.53 -4.64
N GLN A 28 2.58 -23.28 -3.96
CA GLN A 28 1.17 -23.46 -4.33
C GLN A 28 0.38 -22.28 -3.79
N VAL A 29 -0.36 -21.58 -4.67
CA VAL A 29 -1.11 -20.39 -4.29
C VAL A 29 -2.59 -20.57 -4.56
N ASN A 30 -3.41 -20.41 -3.53
CA ASN A 30 -4.86 -20.32 -3.62
C ASN A 30 -5.24 -18.85 -3.81
N VAL A 31 -5.92 -18.50 -4.89
CA VAL A 31 -6.11 -17.10 -5.26
C VAL A 31 -7.58 -16.70 -5.33
N MET A 32 -7.86 -15.44 -4.96
CA MET A 32 -9.18 -14.82 -5.07
C MET A 32 -9.06 -13.35 -5.45
N ASP A 33 -9.81 -12.92 -6.45
CA ASP A 33 -9.98 -11.53 -6.84
C ASP A 33 -11.35 -11.33 -7.50
N LEU A 34 -11.86 -10.10 -7.51
CA LEU A 34 -13.09 -9.74 -8.21
C LEU A 34 -12.89 -9.68 -9.74
N SER A 35 -11.66 -9.45 -10.18
CA SER A 35 -11.28 -9.42 -11.60
C SER A 35 -10.94 -10.81 -12.11
N GLN A 36 -11.85 -11.42 -12.87
CA GLN A 36 -11.57 -12.72 -13.50
C GLN A 36 -10.33 -12.65 -14.41
N THR A 37 -10.10 -11.54 -15.11
CA THR A 37 -8.90 -11.36 -15.94
C THR A 37 -7.61 -11.45 -15.12
N ALA A 38 -7.58 -10.89 -13.90
CA ALA A 38 -6.42 -11.00 -13.03
C ALA A 38 -6.22 -12.44 -12.53
N VAL A 39 -7.31 -13.13 -12.20
CA VAL A 39 -7.29 -14.55 -11.82
C VAL A 39 -6.75 -15.42 -12.97
N ASP A 40 -7.29 -15.26 -14.18
CA ASP A 40 -6.88 -16.03 -15.37
C ASP A 40 -5.37 -15.84 -15.68
N ALA A 41 -4.87 -14.61 -15.54
CA ALA A 41 -3.45 -14.32 -15.71
C ALA A 41 -2.56 -15.05 -14.68
N VAL A 42 -3.04 -15.24 -13.45
CA VAL A 42 -2.33 -16.02 -12.42
C VAL A 42 -2.40 -17.51 -12.73
N LEU A 43 -3.59 -18.03 -13.07
CA LEU A 43 -3.78 -19.45 -13.38
C LEU A 43 -2.96 -19.92 -14.58
N ALA A 44 -2.82 -19.05 -15.60
CA ALA A 44 -2.03 -19.35 -16.80
C ALA A 44 -0.54 -19.58 -16.51
N ARG A 45 -0.02 -19.08 -15.38
CA ARG A 45 1.39 -19.32 -14.94
C ARG A 45 1.58 -20.66 -14.22
N GLY A 46 0.49 -21.34 -13.80
CA GLY A 46 0.53 -22.60 -13.07
C GLY A 46 0.71 -22.43 -11.55
N ASN A 47 0.69 -23.54 -10.83
CA ASN A 47 0.80 -23.60 -9.35
C ASN A 47 -0.20 -22.70 -8.60
N ALA A 48 -1.41 -22.52 -9.16
CA ALA A 48 -2.47 -21.74 -8.54
C ALA A 48 -3.82 -22.43 -8.65
N THR A 49 -4.69 -22.20 -7.66
CA THR A 49 -6.07 -22.66 -7.62
C THR A 49 -6.98 -21.46 -7.30
N GLN A 50 -8.02 -21.26 -8.10
CA GLN A 50 -9.01 -20.21 -7.86
C GLN A 50 -10.00 -20.61 -6.77
N PHE A 51 -10.33 -19.66 -5.91
CA PHE A 51 -11.42 -19.73 -4.94
C PHE A 51 -12.38 -18.55 -5.15
N THR A 52 -13.65 -18.76 -4.80
CA THR A 52 -14.70 -17.72 -4.84
C THR A 52 -15.22 -17.37 -3.45
N SER A 53 -14.81 -18.13 -2.42
CA SER A 53 -15.11 -17.90 -1.01
C SER A 53 -13.81 -17.68 -0.24
N ALA A 54 -13.73 -16.57 0.51
CA ALA A 54 -12.58 -16.29 1.37
C ALA A 54 -12.45 -17.32 2.50
N LYS A 55 -13.58 -17.83 3.01
CA LYS A 55 -13.64 -18.90 3.99
C LYS A 55 -13.01 -20.20 3.48
N GLU A 56 -13.37 -20.61 2.26
CA GLU A 56 -12.82 -21.84 1.66
C GLU A 56 -11.33 -21.69 1.34
N LEU A 57 -10.93 -20.52 0.81
CA LEU A 57 -9.53 -20.19 0.56
C LEU A 57 -8.72 -20.29 1.87
N ALA A 58 -9.20 -19.67 2.95
CA ALA A 58 -8.54 -19.70 4.25
C ALA A 58 -8.44 -21.14 4.80
N ALA A 59 -9.53 -21.93 4.67
CA ALA A 59 -9.55 -23.32 5.11
C ALA A 59 -8.57 -24.23 4.35
N ALA A 60 -8.20 -23.84 3.12
CA ALA A 60 -7.26 -24.59 2.26
C ALA A 60 -5.82 -24.05 2.31
N SER A 61 -5.53 -23.05 3.15
CA SER A 61 -4.23 -22.37 3.19
C SER A 61 -3.61 -22.38 4.59
N ASP A 62 -2.28 -22.37 4.66
CA ASP A 62 -1.53 -22.26 5.92
C ASP A 62 -1.27 -20.81 6.30
N ILE A 63 -1.05 -19.94 5.31
CA ILE A 63 -0.85 -18.51 5.44
C ILE A 63 -1.76 -17.82 4.42
N VAL A 64 -2.47 -16.78 4.86
CA VAL A 64 -3.30 -15.95 3.96
C VAL A 64 -2.68 -14.56 3.85
N GLU A 65 -2.44 -14.10 2.63
CA GLU A 65 -1.90 -12.80 2.29
C GLU A 65 -2.99 -11.92 1.64
N LEU A 66 -3.12 -10.68 2.11
CA LEU A 66 -4.02 -9.68 1.56
C LEU A 66 -3.24 -8.55 0.89
N CYS A 67 -3.62 -8.18 -0.32
CA CYS A 67 -3.14 -6.97 -0.99
C CYS A 67 -4.34 -6.18 -1.51
N LEU A 68 -5.07 -5.56 -0.59
CA LEU A 68 -6.37 -4.93 -0.83
C LEU A 68 -6.29 -3.40 -0.75
N THR A 69 -7.30 -2.72 -1.29
CA THR A 69 -7.26 -1.28 -1.51
C THR A 69 -7.59 -0.44 -0.28
N THR A 70 -8.48 -0.91 0.60
CA THR A 70 -8.97 -0.14 1.76
C THR A 70 -9.21 -1.02 2.98
N SER A 71 -9.15 -0.43 4.20
CA SER A 71 -9.53 -1.11 5.44
C SER A 71 -10.94 -1.68 5.41
N ALA A 72 -11.90 -0.96 4.83
CA ALA A 72 -13.28 -1.43 4.72
C ALA A 72 -13.39 -2.70 3.85
N VAL A 73 -12.58 -2.84 2.80
CA VAL A 73 -12.52 -4.05 1.98
C VAL A 73 -11.87 -5.18 2.79
N VAL A 74 -10.80 -4.91 3.55
CA VAL A 74 -10.19 -5.91 4.44
C VAL A 74 -11.20 -6.40 5.48
N GLU A 75 -11.90 -5.50 6.16
CA GLU A 75 -12.94 -5.86 7.14
C GLU A 75 -14.05 -6.72 6.50
N LYS A 76 -14.51 -6.34 5.31
CA LYS A 76 -15.53 -7.12 4.58
C LYS A 76 -15.05 -8.54 4.26
N ILE A 77 -13.79 -8.69 3.84
CA ILE A 77 -13.19 -10.01 3.53
C ILE A 77 -12.98 -10.83 4.81
N VAL A 78 -12.63 -10.19 5.92
CA VAL A 78 -12.43 -10.90 7.21
C VAL A 78 -13.75 -11.31 7.86
N TYR A 79 -14.72 -10.39 7.95
CA TYR A 79 -15.94 -10.56 8.75
C TYR A 79 -17.18 -10.96 7.94
N GLY A 80 -17.12 -11.00 6.61
CA GLY A 80 -18.25 -11.42 5.78
C GLY A 80 -18.80 -12.81 6.14
N GLU A 81 -19.99 -13.16 5.69
CA GLU A 81 -20.62 -14.46 5.95
C GLU A 81 -19.71 -15.63 5.54
N ASP A 82 -19.04 -15.51 4.37
CA ASP A 82 -18.01 -16.41 3.87
C ASP A 82 -16.60 -15.82 4.04
N GLY A 83 -16.37 -15.08 5.14
CA GLY A 83 -15.14 -14.35 5.40
C GLY A 83 -14.02 -15.22 5.97
N LEU A 84 -12.80 -14.64 5.98
CA LEU A 84 -11.59 -15.32 6.44
C LEU A 84 -11.71 -15.81 7.87
N LEU A 85 -12.30 -15.00 8.77
CA LEU A 85 -12.44 -15.35 10.19
C LEU A 85 -13.19 -16.68 10.39
N ALA A 86 -14.15 -17.01 9.50
CA ALA A 86 -14.89 -18.27 9.57
C ALA A 86 -14.09 -19.48 9.04
N GLY A 87 -13.11 -19.25 8.19
CA GLY A 87 -12.33 -20.32 7.52
C GLY A 87 -10.93 -20.55 8.08
N MET A 88 -10.32 -19.56 8.73
CA MET A 88 -8.96 -19.67 9.27
C MET A 88 -8.90 -20.66 10.42
N LYS A 89 -7.82 -21.43 10.48
CA LYS A 89 -7.57 -22.50 11.44
C LYS A 89 -6.55 -22.06 12.49
N GLU A 90 -6.63 -22.67 13.65
CA GLU A 90 -5.61 -22.52 14.70
C GLU A 90 -4.20 -22.76 14.12
N GLY A 91 -3.27 -21.89 14.44
CA GLY A 91 -1.90 -21.90 13.97
C GLY A 91 -1.70 -21.34 12.56
N SER A 92 -2.74 -20.97 11.79
CA SER A 92 -2.56 -20.22 10.54
C SER A 92 -2.19 -18.75 10.80
N VAL A 93 -1.78 -18.03 9.75
CA VAL A 93 -1.38 -16.61 9.87
C VAL A 93 -2.06 -15.80 8.77
N LEU A 94 -2.59 -14.63 9.12
CA LEU A 94 -3.03 -13.60 8.20
C LEU A 94 -1.95 -12.52 8.06
N ILE A 95 -1.59 -12.17 6.82
CA ILE A 95 -0.65 -11.08 6.50
C ILE A 95 -1.40 -10.03 5.68
N ASP A 96 -1.47 -8.78 6.15
CA ASP A 96 -2.04 -7.65 5.40
C ASP A 96 -0.93 -6.76 4.82
N PHE A 97 -0.75 -6.83 3.51
CA PHE A 97 0.18 -5.98 2.74
C PHE A 97 -0.43 -4.65 2.29
N GLY A 98 -1.70 -4.42 2.57
CA GLY A 98 -2.38 -3.18 2.23
C GLY A 98 -1.85 -1.96 2.97
N THR A 99 -2.54 -0.85 2.81
CA THR A 99 -2.39 0.33 3.68
C THR A 99 -3.72 0.50 4.39
N SER A 100 -3.75 0.15 5.68
CA SER A 100 -4.96 0.04 6.48
C SER A 100 -4.92 0.96 7.71
N ILE A 101 -6.09 1.23 8.29
CA ILE A 101 -6.24 1.97 9.56
C ILE A 101 -5.72 1.09 10.71
N PRO A 102 -4.72 1.54 11.51
CA PRO A 102 -4.12 0.71 12.55
C PRO A 102 -5.12 0.20 13.61
N ALA A 103 -6.16 0.98 13.93
CA ALA A 103 -7.21 0.55 14.85
C ALA A 103 -8.00 -0.65 14.31
N SER A 104 -8.35 -0.65 13.02
CA SER A 104 -9.00 -1.78 12.34
C SER A 104 -8.10 -3.02 12.35
N THR A 105 -6.83 -2.87 12.02
CA THR A 105 -5.83 -3.94 12.06
C THR A 105 -5.74 -4.60 13.43
N LYS A 106 -5.64 -3.79 14.50
CA LYS A 106 -5.59 -4.30 15.86
C LYS A 106 -6.86 -5.05 16.28
N LYS A 107 -8.03 -4.55 15.85
CA LYS A 107 -9.30 -5.22 16.11
C LYS A 107 -9.35 -6.59 15.41
N ILE A 108 -9.02 -6.64 14.13
CA ILE A 108 -8.97 -7.90 13.36
C ILE A 108 -8.01 -8.88 14.02
N GLY A 109 -6.82 -8.42 14.41
CA GLY A 109 -5.83 -9.28 15.07
C GLY A 109 -6.31 -9.85 16.42
N ALA A 110 -7.04 -9.06 17.20
CA ALA A 110 -7.63 -9.54 18.45
C ALA A 110 -8.68 -10.64 18.22
N ASP A 111 -9.58 -10.43 17.23
CA ASP A 111 -10.63 -11.40 16.90
C ASP A 111 -10.03 -12.71 16.32
N LEU A 112 -8.92 -12.61 15.55
CA LEU A 112 -8.17 -13.77 15.05
C LEU A 112 -7.44 -14.53 16.17
N ALA A 113 -6.86 -13.81 17.13
CA ALA A 113 -6.14 -14.40 18.25
C ALA A 113 -7.05 -15.27 19.14
N GLU A 114 -8.35 -14.93 19.27
CA GLU A 114 -9.35 -15.76 19.96
C GLU A 114 -9.49 -17.17 19.33
N LYS A 115 -9.08 -17.31 18.06
CA LYS A 115 -9.08 -18.59 17.33
C LYS A 115 -7.68 -19.22 17.21
N GLY A 116 -6.68 -18.68 17.90
CA GLY A 116 -5.30 -19.15 17.78
C GLY A 116 -4.65 -18.84 16.42
N VAL A 117 -5.15 -17.82 15.71
CA VAL A 117 -4.63 -17.36 14.41
C VAL A 117 -3.73 -16.15 14.62
N GLY A 118 -2.51 -16.19 14.10
CA GLY A 118 -1.60 -15.05 14.13
C GLY A 118 -1.97 -13.99 13.08
N MET A 119 -1.60 -12.72 13.33
CA MET A 119 -1.71 -11.65 12.34
C MET A 119 -0.44 -10.82 12.27
N ILE A 120 -0.04 -10.48 11.04
CA ILE A 120 1.04 -9.53 10.73
C ILE A 120 0.48 -8.45 9.80
N ASP A 121 0.65 -7.19 10.13
CA ASP A 121 0.51 -6.10 9.17
C ASP A 121 1.88 -5.81 8.55
N ALA A 122 1.93 -5.81 7.21
CA ALA A 122 3.18 -5.81 6.47
C ALA A 122 3.16 -4.89 5.23
N PRO A 123 2.72 -3.63 5.37
CA PRO A 123 2.60 -2.74 4.22
C PRO A 123 3.92 -2.56 3.47
N LEU A 124 3.78 -2.26 2.18
CA LEU A 124 4.85 -2.33 1.20
C LEU A 124 5.42 -0.96 0.86
N GLY A 125 6.72 -0.93 0.64
CA GLY A 125 7.41 0.12 -0.11
C GLY A 125 7.93 -0.40 -1.43
N ARG A 126 8.29 0.52 -2.35
CA ARG A 126 8.71 0.28 -3.73
C ARG A 126 7.55 0.01 -4.71
N THR A 127 7.84 -0.48 -5.90
CA THR A 127 6.96 -0.52 -7.06
C THR A 127 6.52 -1.94 -7.42
N PRO A 128 5.48 -2.10 -8.28
CA PRO A 128 5.07 -3.42 -8.78
C PRO A 128 6.18 -4.23 -9.45
N ALA A 129 7.13 -3.59 -10.12
CA ALA A 129 8.28 -4.29 -10.71
C ALA A 129 9.15 -4.96 -9.63
N HIS A 130 9.39 -4.28 -8.52
CA HIS A 130 10.12 -4.85 -7.38
C HIS A 130 9.35 -6.02 -6.72
N ALA A 131 8.01 -5.97 -6.71
CA ALA A 131 7.20 -7.07 -6.19
C ALA A 131 7.41 -8.37 -6.97
N LYS A 132 7.48 -8.28 -8.30
CA LYS A 132 7.73 -9.41 -9.19
C LYS A 132 9.07 -10.10 -8.94
N ASP A 133 10.07 -9.32 -8.55
CA ASP A 133 11.45 -9.79 -8.36
C ASP A 133 11.77 -10.12 -6.89
N GLY A 134 10.82 -9.93 -5.97
CA GLY A 134 11.02 -10.17 -4.53
C GLY A 134 11.92 -9.13 -3.87
N LEU A 135 11.85 -7.89 -4.34
CA LEU A 135 12.71 -6.77 -3.91
C LEU A 135 11.95 -5.68 -3.16
N LEU A 136 10.83 -6.03 -2.51
CA LEU A 136 10.03 -5.07 -1.76
C LEU A 136 10.74 -4.59 -0.48
N ASN A 137 10.34 -3.41 0.00
CA ASN A 137 10.55 -3.01 1.39
C ASN A 137 9.28 -3.39 2.16
N ILE A 138 9.38 -4.28 3.14
CA ILE A 138 8.25 -4.80 3.91
C ILE A 138 8.34 -4.27 5.34
N MET A 139 7.33 -3.52 5.77
CA MET A 139 7.23 -2.92 7.10
C MET A 139 6.36 -3.81 7.99
N ALA A 140 6.88 -4.97 8.40
CA ALA A 140 6.11 -5.96 9.15
C ALA A 140 5.99 -5.60 10.64
N ALA A 141 4.81 -5.85 11.21
CA ALA A 141 4.57 -5.73 12.64
C ALA A 141 3.56 -6.79 13.11
N GLY A 142 3.70 -7.21 14.36
CA GLY A 142 2.90 -8.24 15.00
C GLY A 142 3.71 -8.96 16.08
N ASP A 143 3.11 -9.97 16.68
CA ASP A 143 3.79 -10.79 17.65
C ASP A 143 5.08 -11.40 17.09
N LYS A 144 6.12 -11.44 17.93
CA LYS A 144 7.46 -11.85 17.50
C LYS A 144 7.50 -13.31 17.00
N ASP A 145 6.82 -14.22 17.69
CA ASP A 145 6.85 -15.64 17.30
C ASP A 145 6.09 -15.84 15.98
N THR A 146 4.99 -15.12 15.80
CA THR A 146 4.24 -15.07 14.54
C THR A 146 5.10 -14.50 13.40
N PHE A 147 5.83 -13.41 13.66
CA PHE A 147 6.75 -12.83 12.67
C PHE A 147 7.86 -13.79 12.28
N GLU A 148 8.54 -14.41 13.24
CA GLU A 148 9.62 -15.38 12.95
C GLU A 148 9.10 -16.58 12.15
N LYS A 149 7.87 -17.01 12.38
CA LYS A 149 7.22 -18.08 11.61
C LYS A 149 7.06 -17.74 10.13
N VAL A 150 6.67 -16.49 9.81
CA VAL A 150 6.44 -16.05 8.42
C VAL A 150 7.63 -15.36 7.79
N LYS A 151 8.65 -15.00 8.56
CA LYS A 151 9.84 -14.31 8.08
C LYS A 151 10.50 -14.97 6.87
N PRO A 152 10.68 -16.31 6.80
CA PRO A 152 11.26 -16.92 5.61
C PRO A 152 10.44 -16.65 4.32
N LEU A 153 9.11 -16.57 4.43
CA LEU A 153 8.24 -16.22 3.32
C LEU A 153 8.37 -14.73 2.95
N LEU A 154 8.44 -13.85 3.94
CA LEU A 154 8.61 -12.40 3.72
C LEU A 154 9.99 -12.09 3.09
N ASP A 155 11.05 -12.77 3.51
CA ASP A 155 12.42 -12.63 2.95
C ASP A 155 12.47 -13.07 1.46
N GLU A 156 11.58 -13.94 1.00
CA GLU A 156 11.47 -14.31 -0.40
C GLU A 156 10.70 -13.26 -1.24
N GLN A 157 9.95 -12.36 -0.60
CA GLN A 157 9.17 -11.30 -1.24
C GLN A 157 9.80 -9.90 -1.10
N GLY A 158 10.72 -9.73 -0.17
CA GLY A 158 11.34 -8.45 0.14
C GLY A 158 12.86 -8.49 0.22
N GLU A 159 13.51 -7.43 -0.29
CA GLU A 159 14.94 -7.18 -0.06
C GLU A 159 15.20 -6.68 1.35
N ASN A 160 14.29 -5.88 1.90
CA ASN A 160 14.37 -5.36 3.25
C ASN A 160 13.07 -5.69 4.01
N VAL A 161 13.17 -6.53 5.02
CA VAL A 161 12.06 -6.90 5.90
C VAL A 161 12.35 -6.37 7.30
N PHE A 162 11.54 -5.41 7.74
CA PHE A 162 11.66 -4.78 9.05
C PHE A 162 10.61 -5.35 9.99
N HIS A 163 10.99 -5.71 11.23
CA HIS A 163 10.04 -6.01 12.29
C HIS A 163 9.89 -4.79 13.20
N LEU A 164 8.73 -4.14 13.15
CA LEU A 164 8.47 -2.84 13.77
C LEU A 164 7.78 -2.93 15.14
N GLY A 165 7.70 -4.15 15.70
CA GLY A 165 7.10 -4.39 17.02
C GLY A 165 5.64 -4.84 16.97
N ALA A 166 4.79 -4.32 17.83
CA ALA A 166 3.42 -4.78 17.99
C ALA A 166 2.53 -4.55 16.76
N LEU A 167 1.49 -5.39 16.60
CA LEU A 167 0.52 -5.31 15.51
C LEU A 167 -0.06 -3.90 15.35
N GLY A 168 -0.12 -3.43 14.12
CA GLY A 168 -0.51 -2.08 13.72
C GLY A 168 0.66 -1.10 13.59
N ALA A 169 1.88 -1.43 14.06
CA ALA A 169 3.04 -0.56 13.91
C ALA A 169 3.52 -0.48 12.43
N GLY A 170 3.33 -1.50 11.63
CA GLY A 170 3.61 -1.49 10.20
C GLY A 170 2.71 -0.48 9.47
N HIS A 171 1.39 -0.60 9.62
CA HIS A 171 0.44 0.35 9.03
C HIS A 171 0.65 1.78 9.55
N THR A 172 0.92 1.95 10.86
CA THR A 172 1.28 3.25 11.44
C THR A 172 2.50 3.85 10.72
N THR A 173 3.57 3.07 10.58
CA THR A 173 4.80 3.51 9.91
C THR A 173 4.55 3.83 8.43
N LYS A 174 3.73 3.02 7.75
CA LYS A 174 3.35 3.27 6.35
C LYS A 174 2.60 4.58 6.19
N LEU A 175 1.64 4.87 7.06
CA LEU A 175 0.88 6.12 7.03
C LEU A 175 1.77 7.33 7.29
N ILE A 176 2.69 7.25 8.25
CA ILE A 176 3.68 8.31 8.51
C ILE A 176 4.57 8.54 7.28
N ASN A 177 5.08 7.44 6.68
CA ASN A 177 5.91 7.52 5.48
C ASN A 177 5.16 8.16 4.31
N ASN A 178 3.90 7.76 4.09
CA ASN A 178 3.09 8.31 2.99
C ASN A 178 2.66 9.76 3.25
N PHE A 179 2.36 10.13 4.50
CA PHE A 179 2.16 11.54 4.86
C PHE A 179 3.36 12.39 4.48
N MET A 180 4.58 11.99 4.89
CA MET A 180 5.81 12.72 4.55
C MET A 180 6.00 12.83 3.04
N GLY A 181 5.89 11.70 2.32
CA GLY A 181 6.09 11.66 0.87
C GLY A 181 5.08 12.51 0.12
N MET A 182 3.79 12.32 0.38
CA MET A 182 2.73 12.98 -0.40
C MET A 182 2.62 14.47 -0.07
N THR A 183 2.86 14.87 1.18
CA THR A 183 2.96 16.29 1.54
C THR A 183 4.14 16.96 0.83
N THR A 184 5.28 16.28 0.76
CA THR A 184 6.46 16.78 0.04
C THR A 184 6.15 16.94 -1.45
N VAL A 185 5.53 15.96 -2.10
CA VAL A 185 5.15 16.04 -3.52
C VAL A 185 4.13 17.16 -3.76
N ALA A 186 3.10 17.28 -2.91
CA ALA A 186 2.11 18.35 -3.05
C ALA A 186 2.74 19.76 -2.90
N THR A 187 3.63 19.93 -1.90
CA THR A 187 4.35 21.19 -1.67
C THR A 187 5.24 21.56 -2.86
N MET A 188 6.01 20.60 -3.38
CA MET A 188 6.87 20.82 -4.55
C MET A 188 6.07 21.10 -5.80
N SER A 189 4.98 20.39 -6.06
CA SER A 189 4.10 20.61 -7.19
C SER A 189 3.47 22.02 -7.13
N GLN A 190 3.09 22.49 -5.94
CA GLN A 190 2.60 23.84 -5.77
C GLN A 190 3.70 24.89 -6.03
N ALA A 191 4.94 24.64 -5.60
CA ALA A 191 6.06 25.54 -5.87
C ALA A 191 6.32 25.67 -7.38
N PHE A 192 6.32 24.59 -8.14
CA PHE A 192 6.42 24.63 -9.61
C PHE A 192 5.25 25.37 -10.26
N ALA A 193 4.02 25.18 -9.76
CA ALA A 193 2.84 25.89 -10.28
C ALA A 193 2.94 27.41 -10.04
N VAL A 194 3.43 27.83 -8.88
CA VAL A 194 3.69 29.23 -8.56
C VAL A 194 4.80 29.81 -9.44
N ALA A 195 5.90 29.07 -9.63
CA ALA A 195 6.98 29.47 -10.53
C ALA A 195 6.48 29.73 -11.95
N LYS A 196 5.68 28.81 -12.49
CA LYS A 196 5.05 28.98 -13.81
C LYS A 196 4.21 30.26 -13.89
N LYS A 197 3.39 30.54 -12.88
CA LYS A 197 2.59 31.79 -12.80
C LYS A 197 3.44 33.04 -12.69
N ALA A 198 4.58 32.97 -12.01
CA ALA A 198 5.53 34.04 -11.83
C ALA A 198 6.47 34.25 -13.03
N GLY A 199 6.38 33.44 -14.08
CA GLY A 199 7.26 33.50 -15.24
C GLY A 199 8.67 32.96 -14.99
N VAL A 200 8.86 32.16 -13.95
CA VAL A 200 10.13 31.48 -13.67
C VAL A 200 10.17 30.15 -14.43
N ASP A 201 11.27 29.91 -15.13
CA ASP A 201 11.48 28.66 -15.87
C ASP A 201 11.56 27.46 -14.91
N GLY A 202 10.80 26.39 -15.20
CA GLY A 202 10.68 25.22 -14.33
C GLY A 202 12.00 24.44 -14.21
N GLN A 203 12.80 24.35 -15.29
CA GLN A 203 14.10 23.68 -15.23
C GLN A 203 15.10 24.48 -14.38
N GLN A 204 15.12 25.80 -14.52
CA GLN A 204 15.97 26.65 -13.66
C GLN A 204 15.59 26.57 -12.18
N LEU A 205 14.27 26.55 -11.88
CA LEU A 205 13.81 26.31 -10.50
C LEU A 205 14.31 24.97 -9.97
N PHE A 206 14.14 23.91 -10.76
CA PHE A 206 14.63 22.58 -10.39
C PHE A 206 16.14 22.57 -10.13
N ASP A 207 16.94 23.18 -11.02
CA ASP A 207 18.42 23.21 -10.90
C ASP A 207 18.85 23.89 -9.59
N ILE A 208 18.20 25.02 -9.25
CA ILE A 208 18.48 25.76 -8.01
C ILE A 208 18.07 24.93 -6.78
N MET A 209 16.87 24.34 -6.77
CA MET A 209 16.38 23.59 -5.61
C MET A 209 17.16 22.29 -5.43
N SER A 210 17.57 21.62 -6.52
CA SER A 210 18.36 20.37 -6.46
C SER A 210 19.80 20.59 -6.08
N ALA A 211 20.35 21.77 -6.27
CA ALA A 211 21.68 22.14 -5.75
C ALA A 211 21.69 22.37 -4.24
N GLY A 212 20.52 22.45 -3.61
CA GLY A 212 20.36 22.74 -2.18
C GLY A 212 19.76 21.56 -1.38
N PRO A 213 19.41 21.81 -0.11
CA PRO A 213 18.88 20.79 0.80
C PRO A 213 17.48 20.27 0.43
N SER A 214 16.78 20.90 -0.52
CA SER A 214 15.49 20.45 -1.01
C SER A 214 15.57 19.26 -1.98
N ASN A 215 16.79 18.88 -2.38
CA ASN A 215 16.99 17.74 -3.29
C ASN A 215 16.50 16.44 -2.66
N SER A 216 15.66 15.71 -3.39
CA SER A 216 15.13 14.43 -2.97
C SER A 216 14.60 13.64 -4.17
N PRO A 217 14.44 12.30 -4.07
CA PRO A 217 13.76 11.51 -5.11
C PRO A 217 12.35 12.04 -5.45
N PHE A 218 11.61 12.56 -4.47
CA PHE A 218 10.28 13.15 -4.70
C PHE A 218 10.35 14.39 -5.60
N MET A 219 11.41 15.20 -5.50
CA MET A 219 11.60 16.35 -6.38
C MET A 219 11.82 15.93 -7.83
N GLN A 220 12.51 14.79 -8.06
CA GLN A 220 12.68 14.25 -9.40
C GLN A 220 11.32 13.87 -10.03
N PHE A 221 10.41 13.25 -9.26
CA PHE A 221 9.07 12.93 -9.74
C PHE A 221 8.24 14.19 -10.05
N CYS A 222 8.36 15.24 -9.23
CA CYS A 222 7.71 16.51 -9.50
C CYS A 222 8.27 17.18 -10.78
N LYS A 223 9.60 17.14 -10.98
CA LYS A 223 10.26 17.65 -12.20
C LYS A 223 9.83 16.88 -13.43
N PHE A 224 9.77 15.54 -13.39
CA PHE A 224 9.32 14.75 -14.51
C PHE A 224 7.94 15.17 -15.00
N TYR A 225 7.02 15.56 -14.07
CA TYR A 225 5.72 16.04 -14.51
C TYR A 225 5.73 17.54 -14.84
N ALA A 226 6.17 18.38 -13.93
CA ALA A 226 6.04 19.84 -14.09
C ALA A 226 6.88 20.43 -15.23
N VAL A 227 7.98 19.80 -15.60
CA VAL A 227 8.91 20.23 -16.65
C VAL A 227 8.81 19.35 -17.91
N ASP A 228 8.83 18.03 -17.73
CA ASP A 228 8.90 17.08 -18.85
C ASP A 228 7.51 16.56 -19.30
N GLY A 229 6.45 16.76 -18.51
CA GLY A 229 5.09 16.28 -18.79
C GLY A 229 4.89 14.76 -18.59
N GLU A 230 5.76 14.10 -17.82
CA GLU A 230 5.77 12.64 -17.67
C GLU A 230 5.34 12.19 -16.26
N GLU A 231 4.40 11.25 -16.19
CA GLU A 231 3.99 10.58 -14.95
C GLU A 231 4.91 9.38 -14.68
N LYS A 232 5.65 9.39 -13.55
CA LYS A 232 6.66 8.35 -13.24
C LYS A 232 6.64 7.88 -11.78
N LEU A 233 5.78 8.44 -10.92
CA LEU A 233 5.73 8.05 -9.51
C LEU A 233 5.03 6.70 -9.31
N GLY A 234 4.01 6.40 -10.14
CA GLY A 234 3.22 5.18 -10.03
C GLY A 234 2.32 5.13 -8.80
N PHE A 235 1.91 6.29 -8.27
CA PHE A 235 1.04 6.40 -7.11
C PHE A 235 -0.03 7.47 -7.33
N SER A 236 -1.30 7.03 -7.41
CA SER A 236 -2.40 7.91 -7.80
C SER A 236 -2.80 8.91 -6.72
N ILE A 237 -3.35 10.06 -7.16
CA ILE A 237 -3.94 11.09 -6.28
C ILE A 237 -5.03 10.48 -5.39
N ALA A 238 -5.88 9.59 -5.91
CA ALA A 238 -6.91 8.92 -5.12
C ALA A 238 -6.32 8.08 -3.98
N ASN A 239 -5.27 7.31 -4.24
CA ASN A 239 -4.60 6.51 -3.21
C ASN A 239 -3.88 7.40 -2.19
N ALA A 240 -3.24 8.46 -2.63
CA ALA A 240 -2.61 9.43 -1.74
C ALA A 240 -3.63 10.11 -0.83
N ASN A 241 -4.76 10.54 -1.37
CA ASN A 241 -5.85 11.13 -0.60
C ASN A 241 -6.42 10.17 0.45
N LYS A 242 -6.64 8.91 0.07
CA LYS A 242 -7.05 7.85 1.00
C LYS A 242 -6.05 7.67 2.15
N ASP A 243 -4.77 7.53 1.82
CA ASP A 243 -3.72 7.27 2.83
C ASP A 243 -3.55 8.46 3.78
N LEU A 244 -3.65 9.70 3.27
CA LEU A 244 -3.65 10.89 4.13
C LEU A 244 -4.91 10.97 5.00
N GLY A 245 -6.08 10.60 4.49
CA GLY A 245 -7.29 10.49 5.29
C GLY A 245 -7.12 9.48 6.45
N TYR A 246 -6.50 8.35 6.20
CA TYR A 246 -6.17 7.37 7.25
C TYR A 246 -5.14 7.89 8.25
N PHE A 247 -4.16 8.67 7.78
CA PHE A 247 -3.20 9.33 8.68
C PHE A 247 -3.88 10.34 9.59
N VAL A 248 -4.77 11.19 9.05
CA VAL A 248 -5.55 12.17 9.84
C VAL A 248 -6.37 11.44 10.90
N GLN A 249 -7.12 10.42 10.51
CA GLN A 249 -7.90 9.61 11.44
C GLN A 249 -7.02 8.98 12.54
N MET A 250 -5.88 8.41 12.17
CA MET A 250 -4.94 7.82 13.14
C MET A 250 -4.45 8.85 14.15
N VAL A 251 -4.18 10.09 13.73
CA VAL A 251 -3.74 11.17 14.62
C VAL A 251 -4.86 11.61 15.56
N GLU A 252 -6.11 11.67 15.06
CA GLU A 252 -7.30 11.93 15.89
C GLU A 252 -7.51 10.82 16.93
N ASP A 253 -7.38 9.56 16.54
CA ASP A 253 -7.46 8.39 17.43
C ASP A 253 -6.39 8.42 18.55
N LEU A 254 -5.26 9.08 18.29
CA LEU A 254 -4.19 9.34 19.27
C LEU A 254 -4.45 10.59 20.14
N GLY A 255 -5.58 11.28 19.94
CA GLY A 255 -5.94 12.49 20.68
C GLY A 255 -5.12 13.73 20.31
N SER A 256 -4.62 13.82 19.06
CA SER A 256 -3.80 14.91 18.54
C SER A 256 -4.43 15.55 17.29
N GLU A 257 -3.85 16.66 16.82
CA GLU A 257 -4.24 17.38 15.62
C GLU A 257 -3.19 17.21 14.52
N SER A 258 -3.61 17.23 13.25
CA SER A 258 -2.76 16.99 12.10
C SER A 258 -2.83 18.10 11.04
N LEU A 259 -2.59 19.36 11.44
CA LEU A 259 -2.79 20.56 10.62
C LEU A 259 -2.19 20.46 9.21
N ILE A 260 -0.97 19.95 9.08
CA ILE A 260 -0.30 19.83 7.79
C ILE A 260 -0.95 18.72 6.94
N ALA A 261 -1.25 17.57 7.55
CA ALA A 261 -1.88 16.45 6.85
C ALA A 261 -3.29 16.82 6.36
N GLU A 262 -4.07 17.52 7.18
CA GLU A 262 -5.40 18.02 6.80
C GLU A 262 -5.33 18.99 5.61
N ALA A 263 -4.39 19.93 5.63
CA ALA A 263 -4.21 20.87 4.51
C ALA A 263 -3.83 20.13 3.22
N THR A 264 -2.94 19.14 3.31
CA THR A 264 -2.53 18.32 2.17
C THR A 264 -3.68 17.45 1.67
N SER A 265 -4.42 16.79 2.58
CA SER A 265 -5.59 15.96 2.24
C SER A 265 -6.68 16.79 1.54
N LYS A 266 -6.97 18.02 2.03
CA LYS A 266 -7.90 18.94 1.36
C LYS A 266 -7.44 19.28 -0.07
N SER A 267 -6.15 19.48 -0.29
CA SER A 267 -5.59 19.76 -1.61
C SER A 267 -5.71 18.57 -2.55
N LEU A 268 -5.43 17.35 -2.06
CA LEU A 268 -5.58 16.10 -2.81
C LEU A 268 -7.06 15.83 -3.13
N GLN A 269 -7.97 16.04 -2.16
CA GLN A 269 -9.41 15.89 -2.39
C GLN A 269 -9.90 16.84 -3.47
N ALA A 270 -9.47 18.11 -3.43
CA ALA A 270 -9.82 19.07 -4.45
C ALA A 270 -9.31 18.70 -5.85
N ALA A 271 -8.13 18.06 -5.94
CA ALA A 271 -7.64 17.50 -7.20
C ALA A 271 -8.45 16.29 -7.66
N VAL A 272 -8.91 15.42 -6.74
CA VAL A 272 -9.85 14.31 -7.04
C VAL A 272 -11.16 14.89 -7.62
N ASP A 273 -11.74 15.91 -6.99
CA ASP A 273 -12.98 16.55 -7.42
C ASP A 273 -12.81 17.25 -8.78
N ALA A 274 -11.61 17.69 -9.12
CA ALA A 274 -11.24 18.24 -10.42
C ALA A 274 -11.01 17.17 -11.52
N GLY A 275 -11.22 15.87 -11.22
CA GLY A 275 -11.12 14.77 -12.19
C GLY A 275 -9.72 14.14 -12.30
N LEU A 276 -8.78 14.46 -11.41
CA LEU A 276 -7.39 13.98 -11.48
C LEU A 276 -7.13 12.73 -10.65
N ALA A 277 -8.17 12.04 -10.17
CA ALA A 277 -8.09 10.93 -9.21
C ALA A 277 -7.13 9.79 -9.62
N GLN A 278 -7.11 9.43 -10.90
CA GLN A 278 -6.36 8.29 -11.43
C GLN A 278 -4.94 8.65 -11.90
N HIS A 279 -4.60 9.94 -11.92
CA HIS A 279 -3.27 10.42 -12.25
C HIS A 279 -2.30 10.30 -11.10
N ASP A 280 -1.00 10.26 -11.39
CA ASP A 280 0.07 10.30 -10.39
C ASP A 280 0.04 11.59 -9.57
N VAL A 281 0.44 11.52 -8.29
CA VAL A 281 0.36 12.67 -7.36
C VAL A 281 1.01 13.95 -7.89
N PRO A 282 2.16 13.94 -8.61
CA PRO A 282 2.73 15.17 -9.18
C PRO A 282 1.80 15.95 -10.11
N VAL A 283 0.77 15.29 -10.69
CA VAL A 283 -0.25 15.94 -11.57
C VAL A 283 -1.10 16.97 -10.81
N ILE A 284 -1.09 16.96 -9.47
CA ILE A 284 -1.70 18.02 -8.66
C ILE A 284 -1.16 19.42 -9.02
N PHE A 285 0.02 19.48 -9.66
CA PHE A 285 0.55 20.69 -10.28
C PHE A 285 -0.49 21.38 -11.19
N ASP A 286 -1.21 20.62 -12.01
CA ASP A 286 -2.22 21.19 -12.94
C ASP A 286 -3.40 21.81 -12.20
N TYR A 287 -3.80 21.19 -11.07
CA TYR A 287 -4.81 21.79 -10.20
C TYR A 287 -4.33 23.13 -9.63
N PHE A 288 -3.13 23.17 -9.04
CA PHE A 288 -2.56 24.40 -8.48
C PHE A 288 -2.31 25.47 -9.53
N ALA A 289 -1.90 25.08 -10.74
CA ALA A 289 -1.66 26.03 -11.83
C ALA A 289 -2.94 26.74 -12.32
N LYS A 290 -4.11 26.12 -12.14
CA LYS A 290 -5.42 26.66 -12.54
C LYS A 290 -6.12 27.46 -11.42
N LEU A 291 -5.63 27.40 -10.16
CA LEU A 291 -6.25 28.14 -9.06
C LEU A 291 -6.15 29.64 -9.31
N GLU A 292 -7.30 30.30 -9.35
CA GLU A 292 -7.46 31.75 -9.39
C GLU A 292 -8.10 32.23 -8.08
N LYS A 293 -7.91 33.55 -7.73
CA LYS A 293 -8.55 34.14 -6.54
C LYS A 293 -10.01 34.42 -6.79
#